data_1e317fd1076a6cd3da39c3d4aa3833dc
#
_entry.id   1e317fd1076a6cd3da39c3d4aa3833dc
#
_cell.length_a   1.000
_cell.length_b   1.000
_cell.length_c   1.000
_cell.angle_alpha   90.00
_cell.angle_beta   90.00
_cell.angle_gamma   90.00
#
_symmetry.space_group_name_H-M   'P 1'
#
loop_
_entity.id
_entity.type
_entity.pdbx_description
1 polymer ?
#
loop_
_entity_poly.entity_id
_entity_poly.type
_entity_poly.pdbx_seq_one_letter_code
_entity_poly.pdbx_strand_id
1 'polypeptide(L)'
;MTRKIFRSILIVSISVFLIGVACILGILYQSFGNQLEKELKKEAQYLAVAVENVGQDVLKDLPDKGERVTLVGPDGSVLYDNYADESAMENHGDRDEIKDAVKNGYGEATRQSATMGKKTVYYALRLSDGHILRVSSTQDNVISIIQDFIRPLIIILILIAVMSGVFASKIAKKIVEPLNQLDLEKPDQNNAYDEMAPLLTKISKQQHTIQNQLKDAKRQQEEFALITRHMGEGLFVLDVHGNLLSFNKSGLEMLGVSNAEAGQNVLELNRSKVFRETVEDVLEGNHHETIIELNGLSCQMIANPVFDEGKKKGAVLLLIDSTEKMQLEQLRREFTANVSHELKTPLTSISGFAEIMRDGMVKPEDIKKFADRIFQEAQRLITLVNDVIKISQLDEGGIPYQKEDVGLFQMAQEILDHLRPEAEKNGIKLRLNGDHAVRYMEKPIFEEVLYNLCDNAIRYNRKGGIVSVRIRQDENETRISVKDTGIGIPMVHQKRIFQRFYRVDKSHSKEIGGTGLGLSIVKHGANYLGAEIGLESMTGDGSTFWLRWDNKKTEKTQQ
;
A
#
# COMPACT_ATOMS: atom_id res chain seq x y z
N MET A 1 -58.59 18.07 12.88
CA MET A 1 -57.57 17.58 11.91
C MET A 1 -57.57 18.44 10.65
N THR A 2 -58.70 18.76 10.05
CA THR A 2 -58.83 19.56 8.82
C THR A 2 -58.13 20.93 8.84
N ARG A 3 -58.17 21.67 9.98
CA ARG A 3 -57.44 22.96 10.10
C ARG A 3 -55.90 22.82 10.12
N LYS A 4 -55.35 21.71 10.62
CA LYS A 4 -53.90 21.49 10.61
C LYS A 4 -53.41 21.16 9.20
N ILE A 5 -54.16 20.34 8.47
CA ILE A 5 -53.85 19.95 7.10
C ILE A 5 -54.01 21.13 6.14
N PHE A 6 -55.06 21.93 6.31
CA PHE A 6 -55.26 23.19 5.57
C PHE A 6 -54.06 24.13 5.77
N ARG A 7 -53.61 24.33 7.03
CA ARG A 7 -52.42 25.15 7.32
C ARG A 7 -51.15 24.55 6.73
N SER A 8 -50.99 23.21 6.81
CA SER A 8 -49.82 22.56 6.26
C SER A 8 -49.75 22.64 4.74
N ILE A 9 -50.87 22.44 4.05
CA ILE A 9 -50.96 22.58 2.59
C ILE A 9 -50.64 24.03 2.18
N LEU A 10 -51.20 25.00 2.91
CA LEU A 10 -50.95 26.42 2.64
C LEU A 10 -49.48 26.78 2.85
N ILE A 11 -48.87 26.34 3.96
CA ILE A 11 -47.47 26.59 4.28
C ILE A 11 -46.54 25.90 3.25
N VAL A 12 -46.82 24.63 2.89
CA VAL A 12 -46.03 23.92 1.90
C VAL A 12 -46.13 24.59 0.52
N SER A 13 -47.33 24.98 0.12
CA SER A 13 -47.52 25.68 -1.15
C SER A 13 -46.76 27.01 -1.20
N ILE A 14 -46.82 27.80 -0.13
CA ILE A 14 -46.08 29.05 -0.02
C ILE A 14 -44.55 28.78 0.02
N SER A 15 -44.11 27.76 0.77
CA SER A 15 -42.69 27.43 0.88
C SER A 15 -42.10 26.96 -0.45
N VAL A 16 -42.80 26.07 -1.16
CA VAL A 16 -42.37 25.58 -2.49
C VAL A 16 -42.30 26.71 -3.50
N PHE A 17 -43.30 27.63 -3.45
CA PHE A 17 -43.28 28.81 -4.30
C PHE A 17 -42.07 29.71 -3.98
N LEU A 18 -41.81 29.97 -2.69
CA LEU A 18 -40.67 30.79 -2.26
C LEU A 18 -39.34 30.16 -2.67
N ILE A 19 -39.21 28.84 -2.54
CA ILE A 19 -38.02 28.11 -2.99
C ILE A 19 -37.89 28.18 -4.52
N GLY A 20 -38.97 27.97 -5.25
CA GLY A 20 -39.00 28.14 -6.71
C GLY A 20 -38.61 29.54 -7.16
N VAL A 21 -39.13 30.56 -6.50
CA VAL A 21 -38.77 31.97 -6.74
C VAL A 21 -37.28 32.19 -6.43
N ALA A 22 -36.76 31.66 -5.30
CA ALA A 22 -35.35 31.77 -4.95
C ALA A 22 -34.46 31.10 -5.99
N CYS A 23 -34.82 29.91 -6.47
CA CYS A 23 -34.10 29.22 -7.56
C CYS A 23 -34.14 30.01 -8.87
N ILE A 24 -35.34 30.53 -9.26
CA ILE A 24 -35.49 31.35 -10.46
C ILE A 24 -34.65 32.63 -10.34
N LEU A 25 -34.73 33.32 -9.19
CA LEU A 25 -33.90 34.50 -8.95
C LEU A 25 -32.40 34.17 -8.96
N GLY A 26 -32.01 33.03 -8.41
CA GLY A 26 -30.63 32.55 -8.46
C GLY A 26 -30.16 32.28 -9.89
N ILE A 27 -30.98 31.58 -10.69
CA ILE A 27 -30.71 31.30 -12.10
C ILE A 27 -30.67 32.62 -12.91
N LEU A 28 -31.61 33.52 -12.67
CA LEU A 28 -31.61 34.83 -13.31
C LEU A 28 -30.37 35.63 -12.95
N TYR A 29 -30.01 35.69 -11.67
CA TYR A 29 -28.81 36.38 -11.20
C TYR A 29 -27.56 35.84 -11.89
N GLN A 30 -27.41 34.53 -11.95
CA GLN A 30 -26.29 33.88 -12.62
C GLN A 30 -26.31 34.10 -14.13
N SER A 31 -27.51 34.01 -14.75
CA SER A 31 -27.66 34.23 -16.18
C SER A 31 -27.31 35.66 -16.59
N PHE A 32 -27.79 36.65 -15.82
CA PHE A 32 -27.47 38.05 -16.06
C PHE A 32 -25.99 38.36 -15.81
N GLY A 33 -25.36 37.73 -14.77
CA GLY A 33 -23.93 37.85 -14.54
C GLY A 33 -23.11 37.39 -15.74
N ASN A 34 -23.42 36.19 -16.24
CA ASN A 34 -22.75 35.61 -17.42
C ASN A 34 -23.02 36.41 -18.71
N GLN A 35 -24.24 37.03 -18.81
CA GLN A 35 -24.60 37.87 -19.94
C GLN A 35 -23.82 39.18 -19.87
N LEU A 36 -23.73 39.80 -18.68
CA LEU A 36 -22.94 41.01 -18.45
C LEU A 36 -21.50 40.82 -18.85
N GLU A 37 -20.87 39.73 -18.44
CA GLU A 37 -19.49 39.39 -18.86
C GLU A 37 -19.38 39.30 -20.39
N LYS A 38 -20.34 38.63 -21.04
CA LYS A 38 -20.38 38.51 -22.50
C LYS A 38 -20.59 39.86 -23.21
N GLU A 39 -21.45 40.71 -22.65
CA GLU A 39 -21.71 42.05 -23.19
C GLU A 39 -20.47 42.94 -23.03
N LEU A 40 -19.85 42.95 -21.84
CA LEU A 40 -18.61 43.68 -21.58
C LEU A 40 -17.48 43.22 -22.54
N LYS A 41 -17.37 41.92 -22.77
CA LYS A 41 -16.42 41.39 -23.72
C LYS A 41 -16.67 41.88 -25.15
N LYS A 42 -17.92 41.84 -25.61
CA LYS A 42 -18.28 42.34 -26.95
C LYS A 42 -18.04 43.86 -27.06
N GLU A 43 -18.45 44.58 -26.02
CA GLU A 43 -18.27 46.02 -26.00
C GLU A 43 -16.76 46.42 -26.01
N ALA A 44 -15.96 45.72 -25.17
CA ALA A 44 -14.51 45.89 -25.20
C ALA A 44 -13.93 45.62 -26.59
N GLN A 45 -14.42 44.58 -27.29
CA GLN A 45 -14.00 44.24 -28.64
C GLN A 45 -14.39 45.33 -29.65
N TYR A 46 -15.65 45.82 -29.58
CA TYR A 46 -16.09 46.88 -30.49
C TYR A 46 -15.32 48.19 -30.26
N LEU A 47 -15.16 48.58 -29.00
CA LEU A 47 -14.38 49.75 -28.63
C LEU A 47 -12.90 49.61 -29.01
N ALA A 48 -12.33 48.41 -28.84
CA ALA A 48 -10.96 48.16 -29.26
C ALA A 48 -10.76 48.38 -30.74
N VAL A 49 -11.67 47.82 -31.59
CA VAL A 49 -11.62 48.03 -33.05
C VAL A 49 -11.84 49.51 -33.38
N ALA A 50 -12.68 50.24 -32.68
CA ALA A 50 -12.91 51.67 -32.89
C ALA A 50 -11.66 52.48 -32.54
N VAL A 51 -11.03 52.18 -31.38
CA VAL A 51 -9.77 52.87 -30.96
C VAL A 51 -8.63 52.55 -31.90
N GLU A 52 -8.49 51.33 -32.38
CA GLU A 52 -7.42 50.95 -33.31
C GLU A 52 -7.59 51.59 -34.70
N ASN A 53 -8.82 51.77 -35.17
CA ASN A 53 -9.06 52.35 -36.53
C ASN A 53 -9.12 53.87 -36.56
N VAL A 54 -9.67 54.49 -35.52
CA VAL A 54 -9.95 55.93 -35.52
C VAL A 54 -9.08 56.71 -34.51
N GLY A 55 -8.47 56.01 -33.57
CA GLY A 55 -7.67 56.58 -32.49
C GLY A 55 -8.46 56.76 -31.18
N GLN A 56 -7.71 57.11 -30.14
CA GLN A 56 -8.25 57.22 -28.76
C GLN A 56 -9.31 58.32 -28.60
N ASP A 57 -9.39 59.31 -29.52
CA ASP A 57 -10.39 60.40 -29.44
C ASP A 57 -11.84 59.91 -29.56
N VAL A 58 -12.06 58.70 -30.13
CA VAL A 58 -13.38 58.04 -30.14
C VAL A 58 -13.93 57.81 -28.73
N LEU A 59 -13.06 57.63 -27.75
CA LEU A 59 -13.47 57.42 -26.37
C LEU A 59 -14.09 58.69 -25.72
N LYS A 60 -13.76 59.89 -26.21
CA LYS A 60 -14.29 61.17 -25.69
C LYS A 60 -15.73 61.39 -26.05
N ASP A 61 -16.23 60.74 -27.08
CA ASP A 61 -17.62 60.82 -27.51
C ASP A 61 -18.53 59.77 -26.83
N LEU A 62 -17.97 59.00 -25.91
CA LEU A 62 -18.76 58.03 -25.14
C LEU A 62 -19.70 58.75 -24.17
N PRO A 63 -20.98 58.30 -24.03
CA PRO A 63 -21.92 58.90 -23.12
C PRO A 63 -21.49 58.77 -21.65
N ASP A 64 -21.71 59.83 -20.85
CA ASP A 64 -21.42 59.87 -19.40
C ASP A 64 -22.22 58.86 -18.55
N LYS A 65 -23.10 58.12 -19.16
CA LYS A 65 -23.91 57.07 -18.50
C LYS A 65 -23.87 55.80 -19.32
N GLY A 66 -23.11 54.83 -18.86
CA GLY A 66 -22.94 53.55 -19.52
C GLY A 66 -21.95 52.69 -18.75
N GLU A 67 -21.32 51.77 -19.42
CA GLU A 67 -20.21 51.04 -18.88
C GLU A 67 -19.00 51.98 -18.69
N ARG A 68 -18.25 51.75 -17.64
CA ARG A 68 -17.02 52.52 -17.43
C ARG A 68 -15.92 51.97 -18.34
N VAL A 69 -15.37 52.86 -19.12
CA VAL A 69 -14.31 52.59 -20.08
C VAL A 69 -13.04 53.32 -19.62
N THR A 70 -11.97 52.57 -19.48
CA THR A 70 -10.65 53.07 -19.07
C THR A 70 -9.63 52.64 -20.10
N LEU A 71 -8.82 53.55 -20.59
CA LEU A 71 -7.64 53.22 -21.42
C LEU A 71 -6.37 53.32 -20.55
N VAL A 72 -5.59 52.26 -20.53
CA VAL A 72 -4.39 52.15 -19.71
C VAL A 72 -3.20 52.01 -20.63
N GLY A 73 -2.15 52.78 -20.35
CA GLY A 73 -0.90 52.74 -21.07
C GLY A 73 -0.10 51.47 -20.77
N PRO A 74 0.92 51.17 -21.61
CA PRO A 74 1.79 50.01 -21.39
C PRO A 74 2.58 50.05 -20.06
N ASP A 75 2.74 51.24 -19.48
CA ASP A 75 3.34 51.48 -18.17
C ASP A 75 2.34 51.38 -16.99
N GLY A 76 1.09 51.09 -17.28
CA GLY A 76 0.00 50.98 -16.30
C GLY A 76 -0.63 52.33 -15.95
N SER A 77 -0.22 53.46 -16.52
CA SER A 77 -0.82 54.77 -16.33
C SER A 77 -2.20 54.81 -16.98
N VAL A 78 -3.17 55.52 -16.36
CA VAL A 78 -4.50 55.72 -16.94
C VAL A 78 -4.43 56.87 -17.90
N LEU A 79 -4.74 56.65 -19.17
CA LEU A 79 -4.73 57.63 -20.23
C LEU A 79 -6.09 58.25 -20.52
N TYR A 80 -7.16 57.51 -20.20
CA TYR A 80 -8.53 57.95 -20.35
C TYR A 80 -9.43 57.16 -19.43
N ASP A 81 -10.43 57.83 -18.84
CA ASP A 81 -11.55 57.21 -18.11
C ASP A 81 -12.79 58.09 -18.25
N ASN A 82 -13.93 57.50 -18.64
CA ASN A 82 -15.15 58.25 -18.86
C ASN A 82 -15.92 58.58 -17.56
N TYR A 83 -15.45 58.17 -16.37
CA TYR A 83 -16.11 58.37 -15.08
C TYR A 83 -15.32 59.19 -14.09
N ALA A 84 -14.03 59.27 -14.22
CA ALA A 84 -13.17 59.99 -13.28
C ALA A 84 -11.98 60.65 -14.00
N ASP A 85 -11.45 61.69 -13.38
CA ASP A 85 -10.29 62.43 -13.91
C ASP A 85 -9.06 61.53 -13.92
N GLU A 86 -8.48 61.32 -15.08
CA GLU A 86 -7.32 60.46 -15.29
C GLU A 86 -6.11 60.91 -14.46
N SER A 87 -5.95 62.22 -14.24
CA SER A 87 -4.84 62.79 -13.47
C SER A 87 -4.90 62.45 -11.97
N ALA A 88 -6.08 62.11 -11.46
CA ALA A 88 -6.31 61.75 -10.06
C ALA A 88 -6.25 60.22 -9.79
N MET A 89 -5.99 59.40 -10.84
CA MET A 89 -5.99 57.96 -10.72
C MET A 89 -4.60 57.38 -10.43
N GLU A 90 -4.61 56.39 -9.55
CA GLU A 90 -3.41 55.55 -9.32
C GLU A 90 -3.09 54.71 -10.54
N ASN A 91 -1.82 54.28 -10.63
CA ASN A 91 -1.41 53.35 -11.67
C ASN A 91 -2.20 52.03 -11.57
N HIS A 92 -2.75 51.58 -12.69
CA HIS A 92 -3.57 50.36 -12.78
C HIS A 92 -2.79 49.11 -13.20
N GLY A 93 -1.49 49.21 -13.43
CA GLY A 93 -0.64 48.11 -13.88
C GLY A 93 -0.64 46.88 -12.92
N ASP A 94 -0.89 47.13 -11.64
CA ASP A 94 -0.93 46.05 -10.63
C ASP A 94 -2.29 45.31 -10.54
N ARG A 95 -3.29 45.77 -11.29
CA ARG A 95 -4.61 45.16 -11.30
C ARG A 95 -4.57 43.81 -12.03
N ASP A 96 -5.24 42.78 -11.46
CA ASP A 96 -5.18 41.43 -12.00
C ASP A 96 -5.65 41.35 -13.44
N GLU A 97 -6.78 42.01 -13.80
CA GLU A 97 -7.28 42.07 -15.17
C GLU A 97 -6.30 42.73 -16.14
N ILE A 98 -5.50 43.68 -15.67
CA ILE A 98 -4.49 44.35 -16.48
C ILE A 98 -3.26 43.46 -16.66
N LYS A 99 -2.78 42.82 -15.58
CA LYS A 99 -1.66 41.85 -15.65
C LYS A 99 -1.99 40.67 -16.58
N ASP A 100 -3.22 40.17 -16.48
CA ASP A 100 -3.67 39.07 -17.33
C ASP A 100 -3.81 39.53 -18.80
N ALA A 101 -4.31 40.73 -19.04
CA ALA A 101 -4.39 41.29 -20.39
C ALA A 101 -2.99 41.51 -21.00
N VAL A 102 -2.01 41.94 -20.24
CA VAL A 102 -0.62 42.04 -20.69
C VAL A 102 -0.06 40.68 -21.12
N LYS A 103 -0.34 39.65 -20.33
CA LYS A 103 0.22 38.29 -20.51
C LYS A 103 -0.50 37.49 -21.59
N ASN A 104 -1.82 37.53 -21.56
CA ASN A 104 -2.68 36.61 -22.32
C ASN A 104 -3.43 37.33 -23.46
N GLY A 105 -3.30 38.65 -23.59
CA GLY A 105 -4.08 39.44 -24.53
C GLY A 105 -5.43 39.94 -23.99
N TYR A 106 -5.97 39.28 -22.96
CA TYR A 106 -7.18 39.70 -22.24
C TYR A 106 -7.08 39.32 -20.77
N GLY A 107 -7.87 39.95 -19.91
CA GLY A 107 -7.97 39.65 -18.49
C GLY A 107 -9.37 39.96 -17.96
N GLU A 108 -9.77 39.19 -16.97
CA GLU A 108 -11.08 39.30 -16.33
C GLU A 108 -10.89 39.36 -14.80
N ALA A 109 -11.58 40.24 -14.13
CA ALA A 109 -11.58 40.31 -12.68
C ALA A 109 -12.94 40.75 -12.15
N THR A 110 -13.31 40.28 -10.96
CA THR A 110 -14.49 40.75 -10.25
C THR A 110 -14.07 41.13 -8.85
N ARG A 111 -14.25 42.39 -8.49
CA ARG A 111 -13.91 42.92 -7.17
C ARG A 111 -14.78 44.10 -6.77
N GLN A 112 -14.66 44.49 -5.51
CA GLN A 112 -15.27 45.75 -5.06
C GLN A 112 -14.40 46.91 -5.57
N SER A 113 -14.99 47.76 -6.40
CA SER A 113 -14.27 48.90 -6.96
C SER A 113 -13.89 49.91 -5.86
N ALA A 114 -12.63 50.24 -5.74
CA ALA A 114 -12.14 51.25 -4.82
C ALA A 114 -12.75 52.64 -5.08
N THR A 115 -13.06 52.95 -6.35
CA THR A 115 -13.63 54.24 -6.80
C THR A 115 -15.14 54.28 -6.66
N MET A 116 -15.84 53.17 -6.89
CA MET A 116 -17.31 53.11 -6.89
C MET A 116 -17.91 52.47 -5.64
N GLY A 117 -17.12 51.79 -4.80
CA GLY A 117 -17.61 51.11 -3.59
C GLY A 117 -18.52 49.92 -3.85
N LYS A 118 -18.68 49.53 -5.13
CA LYS A 118 -19.63 48.50 -5.60
C LYS A 118 -18.88 47.32 -6.20
N LYS A 119 -19.49 46.14 -6.14
CA LYS A 119 -18.96 44.97 -6.81
C LYS A 119 -19.03 45.17 -8.32
N THR A 120 -17.88 45.20 -8.97
CA THR A 120 -17.74 45.55 -10.38
C THR A 120 -17.03 44.41 -11.10
N VAL A 121 -17.54 44.07 -12.27
CA VAL A 121 -16.91 43.14 -13.22
C VAL A 121 -16.07 43.96 -14.18
N TYR A 122 -14.83 43.54 -14.38
CA TYR A 122 -13.86 44.17 -15.26
C TYR A 122 -13.48 43.19 -16.37
N TYR A 123 -13.45 43.72 -17.59
CA TYR A 123 -12.86 43.04 -18.75
C TYR A 123 -11.82 43.94 -19.37
N ALA A 124 -10.60 43.43 -19.52
CA ALA A 124 -9.48 44.17 -20.11
C ALA A 124 -9.03 43.50 -21.40
N LEU A 125 -8.78 44.24 -22.43
CA LEU A 125 -8.30 43.79 -23.73
C LEU A 125 -7.08 44.57 -24.14
N ARG A 126 -6.01 43.86 -24.54
CA ARG A 126 -4.80 44.48 -25.03
C ARG A 126 -4.96 44.83 -26.51
N LEU A 127 -4.68 46.07 -26.83
CA LEU A 127 -4.69 46.62 -28.19
C LEU A 127 -3.35 46.31 -28.90
N SER A 128 -3.35 46.44 -30.21
CA SER A 128 -2.19 46.16 -31.07
C SER A 128 -0.97 47.09 -30.80
N ASP A 129 -1.22 48.28 -30.31
CA ASP A 129 -0.21 49.28 -29.93
C ASP A 129 0.37 49.10 -28.52
N GLY A 130 -0.14 48.08 -27.77
CA GLY A 130 0.30 47.76 -26.42
C GLY A 130 -0.49 48.43 -25.31
N HIS A 131 -1.43 49.34 -25.62
CA HIS A 131 -2.40 49.88 -24.65
C HIS A 131 -3.40 48.82 -24.23
N ILE A 132 -4.05 49.03 -23.10
CA ILE A 132 -5.07 48.11 -22.59
C ILE A 132 -6.37 48.87 -22.43
N LEU A 133 -7.40 48.43 -23.14
CA LEU A 133 -8.73 48.92 -23.02
C LEU A 133 -9.47 48.08 -21.97
N ARG A 134 -9.90 48.73 -20.89
CA ARG A 134 -10.66 48.08 -19.82
C ARG A 134 -12.09 48.61 -19.83
N VAL A 135 -13.06 47.72 -19.90
CA VAL A 135 -14.48 48.00 -19.76
C VAL A 135 -14.98 47.39 -18.46
N SER A 136 -15.83 48.09 -17.73
CA SER A 136 -16.38 47.58 -16.49
C SER A 136 -17.80 48.01 -16.28
N SER A 137 -18.57 47.13 -15.66
CA SER A 137 -19.95 47.40 -15.27
C SER A 137 -20.22 46.99 -13.83
N THR A 138 -21.10 47.73 -13.18
CA THR A 138 -21.47 47.48 -11.78
C THR A 138 -22.60 46.48 -11.68
N GLN A 139 -22.54 45.64 -10.68
CA GLN A 139 -23.57 44.64 -10.40
C GLN A 139 -24.95 45.26 -9.97
N ASP A 140 -24.98 46.57 -9.73
CA ASP A 140 -26.23 47.26 -9.38
C ASP A 140 -27.26 47.27 -10.52
N ASN A 141 -26.81 47.25 -11.76
CA ASN A 141 -27.72 47.16 -12.91
C ASN A 141 -28.46 45.80 -12.90
N VAL A 142 -27.80 44.74 -12.43
CA VAL A 142 -28.44 43.42 -12.27
C VAL A 142 -29.46 43.45 -11.14
N ILE A 143 -29.16 44.13 -10.03
CA ILE A 143 -30.07 44.25 -8.87
C ILE A 143 -31.30 45.09 -9.23
N SER A 144 -31.16 46.17 -10.00
CA SER A 144 -32.30 46.99 -10.42
C SER A 144 -33.23 46.22 -11.35
N ILE A 145 -32.70 45.42 -12.27
CA ILE A 145 -33.48 44.55 -13.14
C ILE A 145 -34.28 43.53 -12.30
N ILE A 146 -33.62 42.93 -11.30
CA ILE A 146 -34.29 41.98 -10.38
C ILE A 146 -35.43 42.68 -9.60
N GLN A 147 -35.26 43.95 -9.19
CA GLN A 147 -36.32 44.71 -8.49
C GLN A 147 -37.57 44.91 -9.33
N ASP A 148 -37.43 45.09 -10.64
CA ASP A 148 -38.58 45.22 -11.55
C ASP A 148 -39.39 43.92 -11.67
N PHE A 149 -38.72 42.77 -11.48
CA PHE A 149 -39.42 41.46 -11.44
C PHE A 149 -40.10 41.16 -10.09
N ILE A 150 -39.69 41.79 -8.99
CA ILE A 150 -40.28 41.54 -7.66
C ILE A 150 -41.76 41.96 -7.59
N ARG A 151 -42.14 43.08 -8.20
CA ARG A 151 -43.55 43.56 -8.18
C ARG A 151 -44.53 42.54 -8.78
N PRO A 152 -44.37 42.07 -10.02
CA PRO A 152 -45.23 41.04 -10.57
C PRO A 152 -45.17 39.72 -9.80
N LEU A 153 -43.99 39.33 -9.25
CA LEU A 153 -43.86 38.16 -8.41
C LEU A 153 -44.68 38.21 -7.12
N ILE A 154 -44.78 39.39 -6.46
CA ILE A 154 -45.61 39.57 -5.28
C ILE A 154 -47.10 39.43 -5.64
N ILE A 155 -47.54 39.97 -6.77
CA ILE A 155 -48.92 39.83 -7.24
C ILE A 155 -49.27 38.37 -7.51
N ILE A 156 -48.37 37.65 -8.16
CA ILE A 156 -48.52 36.21 -8.42
C ILE A 156 -48.54 35.42 -7.10
N LEU A 157 -47.70 35.78 -6.10
CA LEU A 157 -47.68 35.16 -4.78
C LEU A 157 -49.06 35.31 -4.07
N ILE A 158 -49.63 36.50 -4.08
CA ILE A 158 -50.96 36.76 -3.47
C ILE A 158 -52.03 35.93 -4.18
N LEU A 159 -52.06 35.93 -5.51
CA LEU A 159 -52.98 35.15 -6.30
C LEU A 159 -52.90 33.66 -6.00
N ILE A 160 -51.70 33.14 -5.95
CA ILE A 160 -51.44 31.73 -5.63
C ILE A 160 -51.84 31.40 -4.19
N ALA A 161 -51.61 32.29 -3.22
CA ALA A 161 -52.00 32.09 -1.82
C ALA A 161 -53.53 32.00 -1.68
N VAL A 162 -54.27 32.86 -2.35
CA VAL A 162 -55.75 32.84 -2.35
C VAL A 162 -56.30 31.60 -3.04
N MET A 163 -55.79 31.30 -4.23
CA MET A 163 -56.16 30.09 -4.97
C MET A 163 -55.82 28.82 -4.19
N SER A 164 -54.63 28.75 -3.62
CA SER A 164 -54.19 27.62 -2.78
C SER A 164 -55.08 27.45 -1.55
N GLY A 165 -55.51 28.54 -0.93
CA GLY A 165 -56.45 28.51 0.19
C GLY A 165 -57.82 27.91 -0.19
N VAL A 166 -58.38 28.32 -1.33
CA VAL A 166 -59.66 27.79 -1.84
C VAL A 166 -59.54 26.32 -2.23
N PHE A 167 -58.46 25.97 -2.94
CA PHE A 167 -58.18 24.58 -3.32
C PHE A 167 -57.92 23.70 -2.11
N ALA A 168 -57.08 24.16 -1.16
CA ALA A 168 -56.77 23.41 0.07
C ALA A 168 -58.07 23.15 0.89
N SER A 169 -59.00 24.09 0.94
CA SER A 169 -60.27 23.89 1.61
C SER A 169 -61.15 22.81 0.94
N LYS A 170 -61.21 22.81 -0.39
CA LYS A 170 -61.95 21.79 -1.16
C LYS A 170 -61.29 20.42 -1.10
N ILE A 171 -59.97 20.38 -1.21
CA ILE A 171 -59.17 19.13 -1.15
C ILE A 171 -59.20 18.56 0.27
N ALA A 172 -59.09 19.39 1.31
CA ALA A 172 -59.16 18.94 2.70
C ALA A 172 -60.47 18.24 3.04
N LYS A 173 -61.59 18.69 2.47
CA LYS A 173 -62.88 18.02 2.66
C LYS A 173 -63.05 16.72 1.85
N LYS A 174 -62.43 16.62 0.68
CA LYS A 174 -62.66 15.51 -0.26
C LYS A 174 -61.61 14.40 -0.14
N ILE A 175 -60.37 14.76 0.28
CA ILE A 175 -59.24 13.82 0.29
C ILE A 175 -58.80 13.40 1.72
N VAL A 176 -59.03 14.27 2.72
CA VAL A 176 -58.47 14.02 4.06
C VAL A 176 -59.28 12.98 4.84
N GLU A 177 -60.58 12.87 4.60
CA GLU A 177 -61.39 11.88 5.28
C GLU A 177 -61.08 10.46 4.81
N PRO A 178 -60.89 10.17 3.51
CA PRO A 178 -60.38 8.89 3.02
C PRO A 178 -58.88 8.67 3.29
N LEU A 179 -58.07 9.76 3.31
CA LEU A 179 -56.63 9.69 3.54
C LEU A 179 -56.29 9.26 5.00
N ASN A 180 -57.14 9.67 5.95
CA ASN A 180 -56.96 9.23 7.35
C ASN A 180 -57.33 7.76 7.58
N GLN A 181 -58.01 7.14 6.64
CA GLN A 181 -58.39 5.74 6.66
C GLN A 181 -57.43 4.84 5.85
N LEU A 182 -56.44 5.46 5.15
CA LEU A 182 -55.45 4.71 4.39
C LEU A 182 -54.45 4.05 5.32
N ASP A 183 -54.37 2.75 5.25
CA ASP A 183 -53.29 1.98 5.83
C ASP A 183 -52.06 2.05 4.90
N LEU A 184 -51.12 2.91 5.27
CA LEU A 184 -49.87 3.07 4.51
C LEU A 184 -48.91 1.89 4.65
N GLU A 185 -49.15 1.01 5.63
CA GLU A 185 -48.37 -0.22 5.78
C GLU A 185 -48.78 -1.33 4.80
N LYS A 186 -50.04 -1.24 4.31
CA LYS A 186 -50.60 -2.18 3.34
C LYS A 186 -51.29 -1.47 2.18
N PRO A 187 -50.51 -0.79 1.31
CA PRO A 187 -51.08 0.04 0.23
C PRO A 187 -51.98 -0.74 -0.73
N ASP A 188 -51.75 -2.02 -0.92
CA ASP A 188 -52.50 -2.91 -1.83
C ASP A 188 -53.88 -3.36 -1.26
N GLN A 189 -54.18 -3.08 0.02
CA GLN A 189 -55.44 -3.48 0.68
C GLN A 189 -56.41 -2.30 0.90
N ASN A 190 -56.01 -1.10 0.46
CA ASN A 190 -56.85 0.08 0.61
C ASN A 190 -57.91 0.17 -0.49
N ASN A 191 -59.18 0.18 -0.11
CA ASN A 191 -60.26 0.55 -1.00
C ASN A 191 -60.25 2.08 -1.20
N ALA A 192 -59.20 2.61 -1.82
CA ALA A 192 -59.04 4.01 -2.14
C ALA A 192 -59.73 4.33 -3.47
N TYR A 193 -60.20 5.59 -3.62
CA TYR A 193 -60.71 6.08 -4.89
C TYR A 193 -59.74 5.76 -6.04
N ASP A 194 -60.28 5.38 -7.23
CA ASP A 194 -59.52 5.06 -8.42
C ASP A 194 -58.47 6.13 -8.80
N GLU A 195 -58.78 7.39 -8.46
CA GLU A 195 -57.88 8.53 -8.68
C GLU A 195 -56.64 8.53 -7.75
N MET A 196 -56.67 7.78 -6.65
CA MET A 196 -55.57 7.65 -5.70
C MET A 196 -54.68 6.41 -5.95
N ALA A 197 -55.19 5.45 -6.72
CA ALA A 197 -54.44 4.23 -7.06
C ALA A 197 -53.04 4.54 -7.68
N PRO A 198 -52.91 5.55 -8.60
CA PRO A 198 -51.57 5.89 -9.15
C PRO A 198 -50.62 6.48 -8.08
N LEU A 199 -51.19 7.17 -7.08
CA LEU A 199 -50.38 7.77 -6.00
C LEU A 199 -49.89 6.71 -5.02
N LEU A 200 -50.76 5.78 -4.64
CA LEU A 200 -50.40 4.64 -3.78
C LEU A 200 -49.38 3.74 -4.44
N THR A 201 -49.53 3.46 -5.75
CA THR A 201 -48.56 2.70 -6.54
C THR A 201 -47.19 3.42 -6.59
N LYS A 202 -47.21 4.74 -6.74
CA LYS A 202 -45.96 5.52 -6.78
C LYS A 202 -45.28 5.58 -5.41
N ILE A 203 -46.05 5.66 -4.33
CA ILE A 203 -45.52 5.60 -2.95
C ILE A 203 -44.95 4.22 -2.64
N SER A 204 -45.69 3.15 -2.98
CA SER A 204 -45.21 1.78 -2.84
C SER A 204 -43.90 1.56 -3.60
N LYS A 205 -43.81 2.06 -4.84
CA LYS A 205 -42.60 1.95 -5.66
C LYS A 205 -41.43 2.75 -5.07
N GLN A 206 -41.70 3.96 -4.54
CA GLN A 206 -40.66 4.76 -3.87
C GLN A 206 -40.19 4.13 -2.58
N GLN A 207 -41.08 3.59 -1.74
CA GLN A 207 -40.71 2.82 -0.54
C GLN A 207 -39.85 1.63 -0.88
N HIS A 208 -40.24 0.88 -1.92
CA HIS A 208 -39.44 -0.27 -2.36
C HIS A 208 -38.07 0.16 -2.85
N THR A 209 -37.99 1.29 -3.56
CA THR A 209 -36.69 1.82 -4.03
C THR A 209 -35.80 2.25 -2.87
N ILE A 210 -36.36 2.99 -1.90
CA ILE A 210 -35.63 3.43 -0.71
C ILE A 210 -35.19 2.23 0.14
N GLN A 211 -36.08 1.27 0.33
CA GLN A 211 -35.72 0.03 1.07
C GLN A 211 -34.62 -0.75 0.37
N ASN A 212 -34.67 -0.87 -0.95
CA ASN A 212 -33.61 -1.52 -1.72
C ASN A 212 -32.29 -0.76 -1.62
N GLN A 213 -32.31 0.58 -1.78
CA GLN A 213 -31.11 1.41 -1.63
C GLN A 213 -30.51 1.31 -0.22
N LEU A 214 -31.37 1.31 0.82
CA LEU A 214 -30.92 1.15 2.21
C LEU A 214 -30.31 -0.25 2.44
N LYS A 215 -30.97 -1.29 1.86
CA LYS A 215 -30.47 -2.66 1.92
C LYS A 215 -29.14 -2.81 1.18
N ASP A 216 -29.02 -2.20 0.01
CA ASP A 216 -27.79 -2.24 -0.78
C ASP A 216 -26.66 -1.48 -0.08
N ALA A 217 -26.93 -0.29 0.47
CA ALA A 217 -25.96 0.48 1.25
C ALA A 217 -25.49 -0.30 2.49
N LYS A 218 -26.44 -0.92 3.22
CA LYS A 218 -26.14 -1.75 4.38
C LYS A 218 -25.32 -2.98 3.99
N ARG A 219 -25.68 -3.62 2.87
CA ARG A 219 -24.94 -4.75 2.34
C ARG A 219 -23.50 -4.36 1.97
N GLN A 220 -23.30 -3.25 1.29
CA GLN A 220 -21.95 -2.75 0.95
C GLN A 220 -21.13 -2.46 2.21
N GLN A 221 -21.74 -1.88 3.23
CA GLN A 221 -21.09 -1.65 4.52
C GLN A 221 -20.71 -2.96 5.21
N GLU A 222 -21.62 -3.95 5.21
CA GLU A 222 -21.36 -5.29 5.78
C GLU A 222 -20.27 -6.02 4.99
N GLU A 223 -20.30 -5.97 3.67
CA GLU A 223 -19.26 -6.55 2.79
C GLU A 223 -17.89 -5.89 3.06
N PHE A 224 -17.83 -4.58 3.15
CA PHE A 224 -16.59 -3.87 3.49
C PHE A 224 -16.08 -4.27 4.89
N ALA A 225 -16.96 -4.29 5.89
CA ALA A 225 -16.61 -4.72 7.25
C ALA A 225 -16.17 -6.18 7.30
N LEU A 226 -16.77 -7.07 6.49
CA LEU A 226 -16.39 -8.47 6.40
C LEU A 226 -14.99 -8.62 5.79
N ILE A 227 -14.73 -7.94 4.67
CA ILE A 227 -13.42 -7.95 4.00
C ILE A 227 -12.35 -7.47 4.96
N THR A 228 -12.53 -6.30 5.57
CA THR A 228 -11.53 -5.71 6.48
C THR A 228 -11.31 -6.54 7.74
N ARG A 229 -12.35 -7.25 8.22
CA ARG A 229 -12.26 -8.14 9.39
C ARG A 229 -11.42 -9.38 9.14
N HIS A 230 -11.47 -9.93 7.90
CA HIS A 230 -10.76 -11.15 7.52
C HIS A 230 -9.42 -10.87 6.82
N MET A 231 -9.06 -9.60 6.60
CA MET A 231 -7.72 -9.25 6.15
C MET A 231 -6.70 -9.61 7.23
N GLY A 232 -5.62 -10.27 6.81
CA GLY A 232 -4.47 -10.53 7.67
C GLY A 232 -3.66 -9.27 7.96
N GLU A 233 -3.73 -8.29 7.05
CA GLU A 233 -3.06 -7.00 7.16
C GLU A 233 -3.81 -6.07 8.11
N GLY A 234 -3.06 -5.28 8.86
CA GLY A 234 -3.59 -4.21 9.70
C GLY A 234 -3.98 -3.00 8.87
N LEU A 235 -5.21 -2.53 9.02
CA LEU A 235 -5.73 -1.34 8.31
C LEU A 235 -6.18 -0.29 9.33
N PHE A 236 -5.72 0.96 9.13
CA PHE A 236 -6.19 2.15 9.83
C PHE A 236 -6.50 3.24 8.82
N VAL A 237 -7.66 3.85 8.96
CA VAL A 237 -8.08 5.03 8.19
C VAL A 237 -8.14 6.21 9.15
N LEU A 238 -7.42 7.27 8.81
CA LEU A 238 -7.25 8.46 9.65
C LEU A 238 -7.90 9.68 9.02
N ASP A 239 -8.36 10.59 9.85
CA ASP A 239 -8.72 11.95 9.43
C ASP A 239 -7.46 12.83 9.22
N VAL A 240 -7.66 14.10 8.88
CA VAL A 240 -6.58 15.07 8.67
C VAL A 240 -5.79 15.42 9.93
N HIS A 241 -6.27 15.04 11.10
CA HIS A 241 -5.67 15.27 12.42
C HIS A 241 -5.03 14.01 13.00
N GLY A 242 -5.11 12.87 12.28
CA GLY A 242 -4.58 11.59 12.75
C GLY A 242 -5.53 10.82 13.68
N ASN A 243 -6.83 11.21 13.73
CA ASN A 243 -7.80 10.46 14.50
C ASN A 243 -8.34 9.28 13.68
N LEU A 244 -8.62 8.18 14.35
CA LEU A 244 -9.14 6.96 13.76
C LEU A 244 -10.56 7.16 13.22
N LEU A 245 -10.75 6.98 11.92
CA LEU A 245 -12.08 6.88 11.27
C LEU A 245 -12.53 5.42 11.17
N SER A 246 -11.59 4.52 10.86
CA SER A 246 -11.87 3.10 10.75
C SER A 246 -10.57 2.30 10.98
N PHE A 247 -10.72 1.09 11.47
CA PHE A 247 -9.60 0.16 11.69
C PHE A 247 -10.13 -1.28 11.69
N ASN A 248 -9.25 -2.24 11.48
CA ASN A 248 -9.59 -3.65 11.57
C ASN A 248 -8.93 -4.32 12.79
N LYS A 249 -9.37 -5.55 13.09
CA LYS A 249 -8.87 -6.33 14.22
C LYS A 249 -7.37 -6.64 14.09
N SER A 250 -6.93 -7.03 12.89
CA SER A 250 -5.52 -7.37 12.63
C SER A 250 -4.58 -6.19 12.92
N GLY A 251 -5.00 -4.95 12.60
CA GLY A 251 -4.23 -3.76 12.93
C GLY A 251 -4.03 -3.57 14.43
N LEU A 252 -5.07 -3.77 15.23
CA LEU A 252 -4.97 -3.70 16.69
C LEU A 252 -4.06 -4.80 17.25
N GLU A 253 -4.22 -6.04 16.76
CA GLU A 253 -3.40 -7.19 17.16
C GLU A 253 -1.91 -6.95 16.86
N MET A 254 -1.57 -6.41 15.68
CA MET A 254 -0.20 -6.08 15.31
C MET A 254 0.39 -4.97 16.20
N LEU A 255 -0.42 -3.97 16.56
CA LEU A 255 0.00 -2.93 17.52
C LEU A 255 0.07 -3.42 18.96
N GLY A 256 -0.46 -4.61 19.27
CA GLY A 256 -0.55 -5.15 20.63
C GLY A 256 -1.59 -4.43 21.50
N VAL A 257 -2.60 -3.84 20.86
CA VAL A 257 -3.67 -3.09 21.53
C VAL A 257 -4.96 -3.90 21.51
N SER A 258 -5.58 -4.06 22.67
CA SER A 258 -6.81 -4.88 22.80
C SER A 258 -8.08 -4.16 22.35
N ASN A 259 -8.12 -2.83 22.39
CA ASN A 259 -9.28 -2.04 21.96
C ASN A 259 -8.87 -0.62 21.55
N ALA A 260 -9.61 -0.03 20.60
CA ALA A 260 -9.51 1.37 20.22
C ALA A 260 -10.90 1.90 19.86
N GLU A 261 -11.09 3.21 19.92
CA GLU A 261 -12.35 3.86 19.59
C GLU A 261 -12.19 4.79 18.38
N ALA A 262 -13.26 4.89 17.58
CA ALA A 262 -13.27 5.87 16.50
C ALA A 262 -13.19 7.29 17.08
N GLY A 263 -12.38 8.15 16.48
CA GLY A 263 -12.07 9.49 16.97
C GLY A 263 -10.85 9.57 17.88
N GLN A 264 -10.30 8.44 18.37
CA GLN A 264 -9.05 8.40 19.12
C GLN A 264 -7.86 8.69 18.22
N ASN A 265 -6.85 9.41 18.71
CA ASN A 265 -5.65 9.67 17.93
C ASN A 265 -4.78 8.41 17.79
N VAL A 266 -4.36 8.09 16.58
CA VAL A 266 -3.59 6.87 16.29
C VAL A 266 -2.24 6.82 17.02
N LEU A 267 -1.64 7.97 17.33
CA LEU A 267 -0.39 8.07 18.07
C LEU A 267 -0.51 7.66 19.55
N GLU A 268 -1.73 7.53 20.07
CA GLU A 268 -1.97 6.97 21.40
C GLU A 268 -1.81 5.44 21.40
N LEU A 269 -2.05 4.79 20.26
CA LEU A 269 -1.93 3.34 20.13
C LEU A 269 -0.48 2.88 20.06
N ASN A 270 0.40 3.68 19.45
CA ASN A 270 1.83 3.39 19.38
C ASN A 270 2.65 4.69 19.46
N ARG A 271 3.59 4.72 20.41
CA ARG A 271 4.42 5.91 20.69
C ARG A 271 5.85 5.77 20.17
N SER A 272 6.15 4.73 19.40
CA SER A 272 7.49 4.56 18.86
C SER A 272 7.83 5.72 17.90
N LYS A 273 9.11 6.10 17.87
CA LYS A 273 9.59 7.23 17.07
C LYS A 273 9.26 7.03 15.60
N VAL A 274 9.54 5.84 15.06
CA VAL A 274 9.30 5.50 13.64
C VAL A 274 7.82 5.59 13.29
N PHE A 275 6.93 5.07 14.14
CA PHE A 275 5.49 5.14 13.92
C PHE A 275 5.00 6.59 13.87
N ARG A 276 5.46 7.41 14.82
CA ARG A 276 5.10 8.84 14.86
C ARG A 276 5.57 9.57 13.62
N GLU A 277 6.85 9.46 13.25
CA GLU A 277 7.43 10.13 12.09
C GLU A 277 6.67 9.75 10.81
N THR A 278 6.30 8.47 10.66
CA THR A 278 5.53 8.00 9.49
C THR A 278 4.11 8.59 9.47
N VAL A 279 3.44 8.66 10.62
CA VAL A 279 2.10 9.26 10.71
C VAL A 279 2.15 10.77 10.46
N GLU A 280 3.12 11.48 11.02
CA GLU A 280 3.29 12.93 10.80
C GLU A 280 3.57 13.22 9.32
N ASP A 281 4.47 12.46 8.68
CA ASP A 281 4.85 12.63 7.27
C ASP A 281 3.65 12.39 6.32
N VAL A 282 2.86 11.34 6.56
CA VAL A 282 1.66 11.09 5.74
C VAL A 282 0.58 12.16 5.97
N LEU A 283 0.47 12.69 7.19
CA LEU A 283 -0.44 13.79 7.49
C LEU A 283 0.05 15.13 6.89
N GLU A 284 1.31 15.28 6.53
CA GLU A 284 1.81 16.39 5.71
C GLU A 284 1.47 16.22 4.22
N GLY A 285 1.14 15.01 3.79
CA GLY A 285 0.70 14.69 2.43
C GLY A 285 1.70 13.87 1.62
N ASN A 286 2.73 13.32 2.26
CA ASN A 286 3.73 12.48 1.63
C ASN A 286 3.35 11.00 1.73
N HIS A 287 3.68 10.21 0.71
CA HIS A 287 3.67 8.75 0.83
C HIS A 287 4.88 8.31 1.63
N HIS A 288 4.68 7.43 2.61
CA HIS A 288 5.77 6.88 3.41
C HIS A 288 5.66 5.36 3.52
N GLU A 289 6.80 4.69 3.33
CA GLU A 289 6.91 3.25 3.50
C GLU A 289 8.13 2.95 4.36
N THR A 290 7.93 2.18 5.43
CA THR A 290 9.00 1.83 6.36
C THR A 290 8.77 0.47 7.00
N ILE A 291 9.83 -0.10 7.58
CA ILE A 291 9.75 -1.32 8.39
C ILE A 291 9.80 -0.92 9.85
N ILE A 292 8.86 -1.43 10.62
CA ILE A 292 8.75 -1.16 12.05
C ILE A 292 8.60 -2.47 12.82
N GLU A 293 9.24 -2.55 13.98
CA GLU A 293 9.02 -3.66 14.91
C GLU A 293 7.82 -3.35 15.81
N LEU A 294 6.79 -4.18 15.72
CA LEU A 294 5.54 -4.05 16.45
C LEU A 294 5.26 -5.37 17.18
N ASN A 295 5.17 -5.34 18.49
CA ASN A 295 4.81 -6.50 19.32
C ASN A 295 5.61 -7.79 18.99
N GLY A 296 6.88 -7.62 18.62
CA GLY A 296 7.77 -8.74 18.23
C GLY A 296 7.63 -9.20 16.76
N LEU A 297 6.81 -8.53 15.96
CA LEU A 297 6.67 -8.74 14.52
C LEU A 297 7.44 -7.65 13.76
N SER A 298 8.08 -8.03 12.66
CA SER A 298 8.63 -7.08 11.69
C SER A 298 7.55 -6.71 10.69
N CYS A 299 6.94 -5.54 10.86
CA CYS A 299 5.84 -5.09 10.01
C CYS A 299 6.33 -4.07 8.98
N GLN A 300 5.93 -4.26 7.73
CA GLN A 300 6.00 -3.23 6.69
C GLN A 300 4.81 -2.29 6.87
N MET A 301 5.09 -1.03 7.20
CA MET A 301 4.09 0.01 7.36
C MET A 301 4.07 0.87 6.11
N ILE A 302 2.92 0.93 5.43
CA ILE A 302 2.68 1.73 4.24
C ILE A 302 1.65 2.79 4.61
N ALA A 303 2.03 4.05 4.48
CA ALA A 303 1.21 5.20 4.81
C ALA A 303 0.93 6.03 3.56
N ASN A 304 -0.35 6.12 3.18
CA ASN A 304 -0.80 6.84 1.99
C ASN A 304 -1.73 7.99 2.37
N PRO A 305 -1.45 9.23 1.93
CA PRO A 305 -2.40 10.33 2.08
C PRO A 305 -3.59 10.13 1.15
N VAL A 306 -4.78 10.47 1.63
CA VAL A 306 -6.03 10.40 0.87
C VAL A 306 -6.43 11.82 0.45
N PHE A 307 -6.59 12.03 -0.85
CA PHE A 307 -7.03 13.29 -1.43
C PHE A 307 -8.40 13.09 -2.12
N ASP A 308 -9.24 14.10 -2.02
CA ASP A 308 -10.51 14.21 -2.71
C ASP A 308 -10.63 15.64 -3.27
N GLU A 309 -10.84 15.77 -4.57
CA GLU A 309 -10.85 17.05 -5.30
C GLU A 309 -9.64 17.96 -4.99
N GLY A 310 -8.45 17.35 -4.81
CA GLY A 310 -7.20 18.06 -4.50
C GLY A 310 -7.08 18.54 -3.05
N LYS A 311 -8.06 18.25 -2.19
CA LYS A 311 -8.01 18.52 -0.75
C LYS A 311 -7.70 17.23 0.02
N LYS A 312 -6.74 17.32 0.92
CA LYS A 312 -6.42 16.20 1.81
C LYS A 312 -7.60 15.90 2.73
N LYS A 313 -8.04 14.64 2.75
CA LYS A 313 -9.15 14.14 3.58
C LYS A 313 -8.66 13.33 4.78
N GLY A 314 -7.42 12.84 4.73
CA GLY A 314 -6.85 12.02 5.78
C GLY A 314 -5.71 11.15 5.26
N ALA A 315 -5.55 9.99 5.89
CA ALA A 315 -4.54 9.01 5.50
C ALA A 315 -5.02 7.57 5.70
N VAL A 316 -4.41 6.65 4.99
CA VAL A 316 -4.57 5.20 5.19
C VAL A 316 -3.23 4.62 5.57
N LEU A 317 -3.19 3.90 6.71
CA LEU A 317 -2.04 3.13 7.14
C LEU A 317 -2.36 1.65 6.92
N LEU A 318 -1.43 0.95 6.28
CA LEU A 318 -1.46 -0.50 6.08
C LEU A 318 -0.26 -1.10 6.81
N LEU A 319 -0.50 -2.09 7.66
CA LEU A 319 0.51 -2.87 8.35
C LEU A 319 0.52 -4.28 7.78
N ILE A 320 1.65 -4.72 7.28
CA ILE A 320 1.82 -6.06 6.69
C ILE A 320 2.88 -6.79 7.51
N ASP A 321 2.51 -7.94 8.06
CA ASP A 321 3.51 -8.80 8.70
C ASP A 321 4.51 -9.31 7.65
N SER A 322 5.71 -8.84 7.76
CA SER A 322 6.84 -9.19 6.90
C SER A 322 7.91 -9.98 7.64
N THR A 323 7.58 -10.51 8.82
CA THR A 323 8.53 -11.17 9.71
C THR A 323 9.26 -12.32 9.01
N GLU A 324 8.52 -13.20 8.34
CA GLU A 324 9.11 -14.32 7.61
C GLU A 324 10.00 -13.85 6.46
N LYS A 325 9.51 -12.89 5.67
CA LYS A 325 10.28 -12.29 4.55
C LYS A 325 11.58 -11.65 5.05
N MET A 326 11.51 -10.88 6.13
CA MET A 326 12.68 -10.21 6.70
C MET A 326 13.68 -11.22 7.27
N GLN A 327 13.21 -12.27 7.94
CA GLN A 327 14.07 -13.36 8.42
C GLN A 327 14.78 -14.08 7.26
N LEU A 328 14.06 -14.37 6.17
CA LEU A 328 14.65 -14.98 4.98
C LEU A 328 15.68 -14.06 4.33
N GLU A 329 15.40 -12.77 4.21
CA GLU A 329 16.36 -11.79 3.69
C GLU A 329 17.60 -11.66 4.59
N GLN A 330 17.41 -11.65 5.91
CA GLN A 330 18.49 -11.63 6.87
C GLN A 330 19.39 -12.86 6.70
N LEU A 331 18.79 -14.05 6.67
CA LEU A 331 19.51 -15.30 6.44
C LEU A 331 20.29 -15.30 5.11
N ARG A 332 19.69 -14.72 4.06
CA ARG A 332 20.35 -14.59 2.75
C ARG A 332 21.54 -13.64 2.81
N ARG A 333 21.41 -12.50 3.50
CA ARG A 333 22.51 -11.53 3.68
C ARG A 333 23.65 -12.14 4.49
N GLU A 334 23.33 -12.81 5.60
CA GLU A 334 24.32 -13.51 6.43
C GLU A 334 25.02 -14.62 5.63
N PHE A 335 24.28 -15.38 4.83
CA PHE A 335 24.86 -16.40 3.96
C PHE A 335 25.85 -15.79 2.98
N THR A 336 25.48 -14.73 2.26
CA THR A 336 26.37 -14.07 1.28
C THR A 336 27.62 -13.49 1.94
N ALA A 337 27.47 -12.87 3.10
CA ALA A 337 28.59 -12.33 3.86
C ALA A 337 29.55 -13.45 4.32
N ASN A 338 29.01 -14.56 4.84
CA ASN A 338 29.80 -15.70 5.29
C ASN A 338 30.52 -16.41 4.14
N VAL A 339 29.83 -16.61 2.98
CA VAL A 339 30.48 -17.15 1.76
C VAL A 339 31.66 -16.28 1.37
N SER A 340 31.48 -14.97 1.30
CA SER A 340 32.54 -14.04 0.91
C SER A 340 33.75 -14.13 1.86
N HIS A 341 33.49 -14.23 3.17
CA HIS A 341 34.53 -14.32 4.18
C HIS A 341 35.28 -15.65 4.09
N GLU A 342 34.55 -16.79 3.97
CA GLU A 342 35.13 -18.13 3.92
C GLU A 342 35.89 -18.42 2.60
N LEU A 343 35.53 -17.74 1.49
CA LEU A 343 36.28 -17.77 0.23
C LEU A 343 37.54 -16.90 0.30
N LYS A 344 37.50 -15.74 0.93
CA LYS A 344 38.63 -14.81 1.01
C LYS A 344 39.80 -15.39 1.79
N THR A 345 39.53 -16.11 2.88
CA THR A 345 40.57 -16.64 3.78
C THR A 345 41.55 -17.63 3.07
N PRO A 346 41.08 -18.74 2.42
CA PRO A 346 41.97 -19.63 1.70
C PRO A 346 42.65 -18.94 0.52
N LEU A 347 41.95 -18.06 -0.20
CA LEU A 347 42.52 -17.32 -1.32
C LEU A 347 43.68 -16.43 -0.88
N THR A 348 43.53 -15.72 0.25
CA THR A 348 44.62 -14.91 0.83
C THR A 348 45.79 -15.78 1.25
N SER A 349 45.54 -16.97 1.83
CA SER A 349 46.59 -17.91 2.22
C SER A 349 47.35 -18.45 0.99
N ILE A 350 46.63 -18.87 -0.05
CA ILE A 350 47.21 -19.30 -1.33
C ILE A 350 48.09 -18.19 -1.92
N SER A 351 47.54 -16.97 -2.03
CA SER A 351 48.29 -15.83 -2.57
C SER A 351 49.52 -15.52 -1.74
N GLY A 352 49.41 -15.51 -0.41
CA GLY A 352 50.57 -15.25 0.47
C GLY A 352 51.65 -16.32 0.39
N PHE A 353 51.28 -17.59 0.37
CA PHE A 353 52.29 -18.67 0.20
C PHE A 353 52.96 -18.60 -1.19
N ALA A 354 52.17 -18.35 -2.24
CA ALA A 354 52.70 -18.20 -3.59
C ALA A 354 53.63 -17.00 -3.71
N GLU A 355 53.30 -15.87 -3.07
CA GLU A 355 54.13 -14.65 -3.05
C GLU A 355 55.47 -14.90 -2.36
N ILE A 356 55.47 -15.50 -1.17
CA ILE A 356 56.67 -15.82 -0.44
C ILE A 356 57.58 -16.80 -1.24
N MET A 357 56.95 -17.77 -1.95
CA MET A 357 57.71 -18.67 -2.85
C MET A 357 58.27 -17.94 -4.06
N ARG A 358 57.50 -17.06 -4.71
CA ARG A 358 57.92 -16.26 -5.88
C ARG A 358 59.10 -15.34 -5.54
N ASP A 359 59.06 -14.73 -4.36
CA ASP A 359 60.05 -13.76 -3.94
C ASP A 359 61.33 -14.42 -3.37
N GLY A 360 61.44 -15.78 -3.46
CA GLY A 360 62.61 -16.54 -3.06
C GLY A 360 62.87 -16.60 -1.54
N MET A 361 61.84 -16.23 -0.74
CA MET A 361 61.95 -16.23 0.72
C MET A 361 61.82 -17.63 1.37
N VAL A 362 61.53 -18.66 0.55
CA VAL A 362 61.38 -20.05 0.99
C VAL A 362 62.65 -20.80 0.74
N LYS A 363 63.15 -21.50 1.75
CA LYS A 363 64.29 -22.40 1.58
C LYS A 363 63.94 -23.56 0.64
N PRO A 364 64.90 -24.08 -0.17
CA PRO A 364 64.63 -25.16 -1.11
C PRO A 364 63.97 -26.39 -0.46
N GLU A 365 64.31 -26.71 0.77
CA GLU A 365 63.80 -27.83 1.57
C GLU A 365 62.31 -27.63 1.98
N ASP A 366 61.87 -26.41 2.08
CA ASP A 366 60.50 -26.07 2.49
C ASP A 366 59.54 -25.84 1.30
N ILE A 367 60.03 -25.74 0.06
CA ILE A 367 59.21 -25.49 -1.15
C ILE A 367 58.05 -26.49 -1.24
N LYS A 368 58.34 -27.79 -1.04
CA LYS A 368 57.31 -28.82 -1.07
C LYS A 368 56.21 -28.59 -0.03
N LYS A 369 56.60 -28.20 1.18
CA LYS A 369 55.66 -27.91 2.28
C LYS A 369 54.75 -26.72 1.97
N PHE A 370 55.28 -25.68 1.34
CA PHE A 370 54.48 -24.52 0.90
C PHE A 370 53.56 -24.87 -0.26
N ALA A 371 54.08 -25.66 -1.24
CA ALA A 371 53.25 -26.16 -2.35
C ALA A 371 52.11 -27.05 -1.85
N ASP A 372 52.39 -27.96 -0.88
CA ASP A 372 51.36 -28.78 -0.24
C ASP A 372 50.30 -27.92 0.48
N ARG A 373 50.71 -26.83 1.13
CA ARG A 373 49.80 -25.88 1.77
C ARG A 373 48.90 -25.18 0.74
N ILE A 374 49.46 -24.71 -0.36
CA ILE A 374 48.70 -24.11 -1.46
C ILE A 374 47.70 -25.11 -2.01
N PHE A 375 48.12 -26.36 -2.25
CA PHE A 375 47.26 -27.42 -2.73
C PHE A 375 46.10 -27.72 -1.77
N GLN A 376 46.37 -27.82 -0.48
CA GLN A 376 45.36 -28.06 0.55
C GLN A 376 44.32 -26.93 0.61
N GLU A 377 44.77 -25.66 0.57
CA GLU A 377 43.85 -24.52 0.57
C GLU A 377 43.04 -24.42 -0.73
N ALA A 378 43.63 -24.79 -1.88
CA ALA A 378 42.90 -24.84 -3.15
C ALA A 378 41.83 -25.95 -3.15
N GLN A 379 42.13 -27.13 -2.62
CA GLN A 379 41.15 -28.23 -2.47
C GLN A 379 40.02 -27.84 -1.53
N ARG A 380 40.35 -27.17 -0.43
CA ARG A 380 39.36 -26.63 0.50
C ARG A 380 38.42 -25.61 -0.17
N LEU A 381 39.00 -24.73 -1.03
CA LEU A 381 38.23 -23.74 -1.78
C LEU A 381 37.25 -24.40 -2.77
N ILE A 382 37.73 -25.43 -3.51
CA ILE A 382 36.90 -26.21 -4.44
C ILE A 382 35.73 -26.86 -3.71
N THR A 383 35.99 -27.51 -2.57
CA THR A 383 34.95 -28.12 -1.74
C THR A 383 33.92 -27.07 -1.29
N LEU A 384 34.38 -25.92 -0.81
CA LEU A 384 33.48 -24.84 -0.37
C LEU A 384 32.60 -24.31 -1.50
N VAL A 385 33.16 -24.10 -2.70
CA VAL A 385 32.40 -23.66 -3.87
C VAL A 385 31.33 -24.69 -4.24
N ASN A 386 31.71 -25.98 -4.27
CA ASN A 386 30.77 -27.06 -4.57
C ASN A 386 29.64 -27.14 -3.51
N ASP A 387 29.97 -27.00 -2.23
CA ASP A 387 28.99 -26.98 -1.14
C ASP A 387 28.00 -25.79 -1.28
N VAL A 388 28.51 -24.61 -1.66
CA VAL A 388 27.69 -23.41 -1.91
C VAL A 388 26.72 -23.63 -3.08
N ILE A 389 27.22 -24.22 -4.20
CA ILE A 389 26.41 -24.55 -5.38
C ILE A 389 25.30 -25.54 -5.00
N LYS A 390 25.64 -26.60 -4.24
CA LYS A 390 24.68 -27.60 -3.77
C LYS A 390 23.59 -26.99 -2.90
N ILE A 391 23.94 -26.14 -1.96
CA ILE A 391 22.95 -25.44 -1.10
C ILE A 391 22.03 -24.57 -1.95
N SER A 392 22.58 -23.80 -2.91
CA SER A 392 21.77 -22.96 -3.80
C SER A 392 20.78 -23.80 -4.62
N GLN A 393 21.23 -24.93 -5.16
CA GLN A 393 20.36 -25.85 -5.89
C GLN A 393 19.25 -26.47 -5.02
N LEU A 394 19.56 -26.84 -3.78
CA LEU A 394 18.58 -27.36 -2.81
C LEU A 394 17.56 -26.31 -2.38
N ASP A 395 17.95 -25.05 -2.28
CA ASP A 395 17.06 -23.94 -1.91
C ASP A 395 16.08 -23.55 -3.03
N GLU A 396 16.56 -23.54 -4.29
CA GLU A 396 15.75 -23.16 -5.46
C GLU A 396 14.79 -24.27 -5.92
N GLY A 397 14.95 -25.49 -5.43
CA GLY A 397 14.10 -26.63 -5.79
C GLY A 397 14.17 -27.07 -7.25
N GLY A 398 15.10 -26.48 -8.01
CA GLY A 398 15.28 -26.72 -9.46
C GLY A 398 16.27 -27.84 -9.80
N ILE A 399 16.39 -28.86 -8.96
CA ILE A 399 17.39 -29.92 -9.18
C ILE A 399 16.89 -30.88 -10.28
N PRO A 400 17.65 -31.08 -11.36
CA PRO A 400 17.20 -31.91 -12.50
C PRO A 400 17.42 -33.42 -12.25
N TYR A 401 17.34 -33.87 -10.99
CA TYR A 401 17.47 -35.29 -10.71
C TYR A 401 16.11 -36.01 -10.81
N GLN A 402 16.15 -37.18 -11.48
CA GLN A 402 14.98 -38.06 -11.52
C GLN A 402 14.93 -38.90 -10.25
N LYS A 403 13.73 -39.16 -9.79
CA LYS A 403 13.51 -40.11 -8.71
C LYS A 403 13.68 -41.51 -9.22
N GLU A 404 14.29 -42.34 -8.42
CA GLU A 404 14.48 -43.77 -8.68
C GLU A 404 14.32 -44.58 -7.39
N ASP A 405 14.20 -45.89 -7.52
CA ASP A 405 14.14 -46.79 -6.38
C ASP A 405 15.55 -46.93 -5.79
N VAL A 406 15.73 -46.36 -4.59
CA VAL A 406 17.01 -46.37 -3.87
C VAL A 406 16.98 -47.37 -2.75
N GLY A 407 17.84 -48.38 -2.83
CA GLY A 407 18.09 -49.32 -1.73
C GLY A 407 18.96 -48.67 -0.66
N LEU A 408 18.32 -48.32 0.48
CA LEU A 408 18.99 -47.56 1.54
C LEU A 408 20.16 -48.31 2.14
N PHE A 409 20.04 -49.65 2.31
CA PHE A 409 21.13 -50.46 2.85
C PHE A 409 22.32 -50.56 1.89
N GLN A 410 22.06 -50.77 0.60
CA GLN A 410 23.08 -50.84 -0.42
C GLN A 410 23.84 -49.51 -0.53
N MET A 411 23.10 -48.40 -0.56
CA MET A 411 23.70 -47.07 -0.61
C MET A 411 24.56 -46.78 0.63
N ALA A 412 24.07 -47.13 1.81
CA ALA A 412 24.83 -46.98 3.04
C ALA A 412 26.14 -47.84 3.00
N GLN A 413 26.07 -49.04 2.43
CA GLN A 413 27.24 -49.89 2.25
C GLN A 413 28.27 -49.24 1.30
N GLU A 414 27.84 -48.76 0.14
CA GLU A 414 28.67 -48.07 -0.85
C GLU A 414 29.40 -46.86 -0.24
N ILE A 415 28.66 -46.02 0.54
CA ILE A 415 29.21 -44.84 1.22
C ILE A 415 30.23 -45.26 2.30
N LEU A 416 29.92 -46.25 3.11
CA LEU A 416 30.85 -46.72 4.14
C LEU A 416 32.11 -47.35 3.55
N ASP A 417 32.01 -48.08 2.43
CA ASP A 417 33.15 -48.61 1.72
C ASP A 417 34.03 -47.50 1.14
N HIS A 418 33.39 -46.44 0.60
CA HIS A 418 34.13 -45.25 0.14
C HIS A 418 34.85 -44.52 1.28
N LEU A 419 34.27 -44.42 2.46
CA LEU A 419 34.82 -43.74 3.63
C LEU A 419 35.78 -44.64 4.45
N ARG A 420 35.90 -45.94 4.14
CA ARG A 420 36.72 -46.91 4.86
C ARG A 420 38.20 -46.50 4.99
N PRO A 421 38.88 -46.02 3.92
CA PRO A 421 40.28 -45.61 4.04
C PRO A 421 40.49 -44.47 5.04
N GLU A 422 39.57 -43.50 5.07
CA GLU A 422 39.65 -42.36 6.00
C GLU A 422 39.33 -42.80 7.44
N ALA A 423 38.34 -43.70 7.60
CA ALA A 423 38.04 -44.29 8.91
C ALA A 423 39.20 -45.11 9.48
N GLU A 424 39.87 -45.93 8.64
CA GLU A 424 41.06 -46.72 9.04
C GLU A 424 42.22 -45.83 9.42
N LYS A 425 42.50 -44.77 8.66
CA LYS A 425 43.54 -43.79 8.97
C LYS A 425 43.30 -43.13 10.34
N ASN A 426 42.05 -42.89 10.71
CA ASN A 426 41.67 -42.34 12.01
C ASN A 426 41.45 -43.41 13.10
N GLY A 427 41.62 -44.70 12.77
CA GLY A 427 41.44 -45.83 13.69
C GLY A 427 39.99 -46.07 14.10
N ILE A 428 39.02 -45.79 13.24
CA ILE A 428 37.58 -45.86 13.50
C ILE A 428 36.98 -47.11 12.87
N LYS A 429 36.10 -47.78 13.60
CA LYS A 429 35.41 -48.99 13.11
C LYS A 429 34.05 -48.60 12.52
N LEU A 430 33.80 -49.01 11.27
CA LEU A 430 32.50 -48.81 10.61
C LEU A 430 31.61 -50.05 10.80
N ARG A 431 30.32 -49.82 11.09
CA ARG A 431 29.32 -50.89 11.22
C ARG A 431 28.05 -50.49 10.45
N LEU A 432 27.46 -51.46 9.73
CA LEU A 432 26.17 -51.30 9.07
C LEU A 432 25.24 -52.43 9.53
N ASN A 433 24.04 -52.09 9.95
CA ASN A 433 23.03 -53.06 10.37
C ASN A 433 21.64 -52.56 9.98
N GLY A 434 20.70 -53.47 9.74
CA GLY A 434 19.28 -53.09 9.59
C GLY A 434 18.61 -53.71 8.37
N ASP A 435 17.49 -53.14 8.01
CA ASP A 435 16.56 -53.63 7.00
C ASP A 435 16.97 -53.17 5.59
N HIS A 436 16.67 -54.01 4.56
CA HIS A 436 16.86 -53.66 3.16
C HIS A 436 15.70 -52.82 2.61
N ALA A 437 15.49 -51.65 3.21
CA ALA A 437 14.46 -50.73 2.80
C ALA A 437 14.76 -50.10 1.43
N VAL A 438 13.75 -49.94 0.61
CA VAL A 438 13.79 -49.24 -0.69
C VAL A 438 12.84 -48.03 -0.65
N ARG A 439 13.30 -46.92 -1.18
CA ARG A 439 12.48 -45.71 -1.29
C ARG A 439 12.65 -45.06 -2.65
N TYR A 440 11.52 -44.55 -3.17
CA TYR A 440 11.49 -43.79 -4.43
C TYR A 440 11.87 -42.33 -4.16
N MET A 441 13.10 -41.97 -4.48
CA MET A 441 13.66 -40.64 -4.19
C MET A 441 14.81 -40.28 -5.15
N GLU A 442 15.30 -39.06 -5.07
CA GLU A 442 16.46 -38.59 -5.80
C GLU A 442 17.74 -39.13 -5.18
N LYS A 443 18.33 -40.18 -5.82
CA LYS A 443 19.51 -40.91 -5.35
C LYS A 443 20.69 -40.00 -5.01
N PRO A 444 21.09 -39.00 -5.86
CA PRO A 444 22.28 -38.17 -5.58
C PRO A 444 22.13 -37.30 -4.32
N ILE A 445 20.89 -36.87 -4.01
CA ILE A 445 20.63 -36.06 -2.81
C ILE A 445 20.73 -36.93 -1.56
N PHE A 446 20.15 -38.12 -1.59
CA PHE A 446 20.23 -39.05 -0.46
C PHE A 446 21.66 -39.49 -0.20
N GLU A 447 22.43 -39.81 -1.26
CA GLU A 447 23.86 -40.13 -1.20
C GLU A 447 24.63 -39.01 -0.49
N GLU A 448 24.45 -37.77 -0.91
CA GLU A 448 25.12 -36.60 -0.32
C GLU A 448 24.77 -36.41 1.16
N VAL A 449 23.49 -36.54 1.50
CA VAL A 449 23.00 -36.41 2.89
C VAL A 449 23.67 -37.48 3.78
N LEU A 450 23.63 -38.73 3.34
CA LEU A 450 24.18 -39.82 4.13
C LEU A 450 25.71 -39.77 4.20
N TYR A 451 26.36 -39.39 3.10
CA TYR A 451 27.82 -39.17 3.06
C TYR A 451 28.23 -38.12 4.09
N ASN A 452 27.60 -36.95 4.10
CA ASN A 452 27.92 -35.88 5.04
C ASN A 452 27.72 -36.30 6.50
N LEU A 453 26.69 -37.10 6.80
CA LEU A 453 26.47 -37.62 8.16
C LEU A 453 27.59 -38.61 8.55
N CYS A 454 27.97 -39.52 7.66
CA CYS A 454 29.02 -40.50 7.92
C CYS A 454 30.41 -39.86 8.01
N ASP A 455 30.72 -38.90 7.12
CA ASP A 455 31.98 -38.16 7.14
C ASP A 455 32.13 -37.35 8.44
N ASN A 456 31.07 -36.66 8.87
CA ASN A 456 31.07 -35.97 10.15
C ASN A 456 31.25 -36.95 11.33
N ALA A 457 30.59 -38.10 11.31
CA ALA A 457 30.72 -39.11 12.35
C ALA A 457 32.14 -39.69 12.45
N ILE A 458 32.90 -39.72 11.34
CA ILE A 458 34.29 -40.12 11.30
C ILE A 458 35.20 -38.99 11.80
N ARG A 459 35.04 -37.78 11.28
CA ARG A 459 35.89 -36.62 11.58
C ARG A 459 35.82 -36.17 13.04
N TYR A 460 34.62 -36.21 13.65
CA TYR A 460 34.42 -35.79 15.04
C TYR A 460 34.47 -36.97 16.03
N ASN A 461 34.93 -38.13 15.58
CA ASN A 461 35.11 -39.28 16.45
C ASN A 461 36.40 -39.21 17.24
N ARG A 462 36.53 -40.08 18.20
CA ARG A 462 37.76 -40.31 18.95
C ARG A 462 38.51 -41.55 18.39
N LYS A 463 39.79 -41.56 18.56
CA LYS A 463 40.66 -42.68 18.12
C LYS A 463 40.20 -44.00 18.76
N GLY A 464 39.99 -45.04 17.95
CA GLY A 464 39.41 -46.31 18.40
C GLY A 464 37.89 -46.34 18.50
N GLY A 465 37.22 -45.25 18.10
CA GLY A 465 35.76 -45.14 18.13
C GLY A 465 35.06 -45.97 17.05
N ILE A 466 33.71 -45.85 17.08
CA ILE A 466 32.82 -46.62 16.19
C ILE A 466 31.86 -45.66 15.52
N VAL A 467 31.63 -45.83 14.22
CA VAL A 467 30.50 -45.25 13.49
C VAL A 467 29.55 -46.38 13.10
N SER A 468 28.30 -46.28 13.47
CA SER A 468 27.29 -47.29 13.21
C SER A 468 26.09 -46.69 12.44
N VAL A 469 25.90 -47.17 11.23
CA VAL A 469 24.69 -46.85 10.43
C VAL A 469 23.68 -47.95 10.67
N ARG A 470 22.43 -47.53 11.00
CA ARG A 470 21.33 -48.47 11.23
C ARG A 470 20.10 -48.02 10.45
N ILE A 471 19.49 -48.96 9.73
CA ILE A 471 18.28 -48.76 8.97
C ILE A 471 17.18 -49.57 9.63
N ARG A 472 16.01 -48.95 9.83
CA ARG A 472 14.80 -49.60 10.32
C ARG A 472 13.65 -49.21 9.43
N GLN A 473 12.80 -50.19 9.10
CA GLN A 473 11.58 -49.96 8.37
C GLN A 473 10.47 -50.73 9.08
N ASP A 474 9.40 -50.06 9.40
CA ASP A 474 8.15 -50.66 9.86
C ASP A 474 6.96 -50.15 9.02
N GLU A 475 5.73 -50.52 9.40
CA GLU A 475 4.52 -50.09 8.67
C GLU A 475 4.27 -48.59 8.68
N ASN A 476 4.77 -47.88 9.69
CA ASN A 476 4.51 -46.45 9.88
C ASN A 476 5.65 -45.56 9.39
N GLU A 477 6.89 -46.00 9.59
CA GLU A 477 8.05 -45.17 9.30
C GLU A 477 9.24 -45.95 8.71
N THR A 478 10.08 -45.23 7.95
CA THR A 478 11.43 -45.67 7.58
C THR A 478 12.39 -44.71 8.25
N ARG A 479 13.37 -45.26 9.01
CA ARG A 479 14.38 -44.49 9.74
C ARG A 479 15.77 -44.99 9.42
N ILE A 480 16.67 -44.07 9.07
CA ILE A 480 18.10 -44.32 9.02
C ILE A 480 18.79 -43.47 10.09
N SER A 481 19.73 -44.06 10.83
CA SER A 481 20.47 -43.40 11.90
C SER A 481 21.95 -43.63 11.75
N VAL A 482 22.74 -42.58 11.92
CA VAL A 482 24.22 -42.59 11.95
C VAL A 482 24.63 -42.24 13.36
N LYS A 483 25.22 -43.21 14.07
CA LYS A 483 25.70 -43.06 15.45
C LYS A 483 27.21 -43.10 15.48
N ASP A 484 27.81 -42.11 16.14
CA ASP A 484 29.25 -42.08 16.47
C ASP A 484 29.46 -42.20 17.99
N THR A 485 30.71 -42.53 18.36
CA THR A 485 31.20 -42.54 19.75
C THR A 485 32.19 -41.40 19.99
N GLY A 486 32.01 -40.29 19.31
CA GLY A 486 32.89 -39.15 19.28
C GLY A 486 32.77 -38.20 20.46
N ILE A 487 33.12 -36.95 20.22
CA ILE A 487 33.15 -35.90 21.25
C ILE A 487 31.76 -35.46 21.72
N GLY A 488 30.72 -35.77 20.93
CA GLY A 488 29.37 -35.28 21.18
C GLY A 488 29.22 -33.78 20.98
N ILE A 489 28.00 -33.29 21.14
CA ILE A 489 27.62 -31.87 20.87
C ILE A 489 26.97 -31.29 22.12
N PRO A 490 27.52 -30.21 22.71
CA PRO A 490 26.92 -29.55 23.85
C PRO A 490 25.53 -29.04 23.54
N MET A 491 24.60 -29.12 24.50
CA MET A 491 23.18 -28.81 24.30
C MET A 491 22.90 -27.39 23.75
N VAL A 492 23.73 -26.42 24.16
CA VAL A 492 23.63 -25.02 23.68
C VAL A 492 23.87 -24.85 22.19
N HIS A 493 24.56 -25.80 21.55
CA HIS A 493 24.89 -25.77 20.13
C HIS A 493 23.96 -26.63 19.27
N GLN A 494 23.25 -27.61 19.83
CA GLN A 494 22.46 -28.59 19.08
C GLN A 494 21.41 -28.01 18.16
N LYS A 495 20.76 -26.90 18.55
CA LYS A 495 19.79 -26.18 17.70
C LYS A 495 20.46 -25.41 16.55
N ARG A 496 21.74 -25.08 16.69
CA ARG A 496 22.46 -24.20 15.76
C ARG A 496 23.35 -24.94 14.77
N ILE A 497 23.72 -26.20 15.02
CA ILE A 497 24.65 -26.97 14.16
C ILE A 497 24.15 -27.14 12.72
N PHE A 498 22.84 -27.00 12.47
CA PHE A 498 22.24 -27.05 11.14
C PHE A 498 22.23 -25.68 10.43
N GLN A 499 22.70 -24.61 11.11
CA GLN A 499 22.85 -23.30 10.50
C GLN A 499 24.06 -23.31 9.57
N ARG A 500 23.96 -22.58 8.46
CA ARG A 500 25.04 -22.46 7.48
C ARG A 500 26.25 -21.80 8.11
N PHE A 501 27.45 -22.33 7.85
CA PHE A 501 28.74 -21.89 8.39
C PHE A 501 28.87 -21.98 9.92
N TYR A 502 27.93 -22.62 10.60
CA TYR A 502 27.99 -22.74 12.04
C TYR A 502 29.00 -23.83 12.45
N ARG A 503 29.83 -23.54 13.43
CA ARG A 503 30.84 -24.43 14.00
C ARG A 503 30.88 -24.25 15.50
N VAL A 504 30.95 -25.35 16.25
CA VAL A 504 31.00 -25.34 17.72
C VAL A 504 32.25 -24.67 18.24
N ASP A 505 33.39 -24.95 17.59
CA ASP A 505 34.68 -24.35 17.92
C ASP A 505 35.43 -23.94 16.64
N LYS A 506 35.72 -22.63 16.51
CA LYS A 506 36.42 -22.08 15.35
C LYS A 506 37.92 -22.34 15.35
N SER A 507 38.54 -22.65 16.50
CA SER A 507 39.97 -22.84 16.65
C SER A 507 40.42 -24.28 16.35
N HIS A 508 39.78 -25.27 16.95
CA HIS A 508 40.07 -26.69 16.72
C HIS A 508 39.60 -27.20 15.37
N SER A 509 38.55 -26.59 14.82
CA SER A 509 37.98 -27.02 13.56
C SER A 509 38.74 -26.55 12.32
N LYS A 510 39.76 -25.66 12.45
CA LYS A 510 40.72 -25.37 11.36
C LYS A 510 41.63 -26.55 11.05
N GLU A 511 41.98 -27.36 12.06
CA GLU A 511 42.77 -28.56 11.88
C GLU A 511 41.96 -29.72 11.28
N ILE A 512 40.65 -29.78 11.53
CA ILE A 512 39.75 -30.84 11.04
C ILE A 512 39.21 -30.55 9.62
N GLY A 513 39.33 -29.30 9.12
CA GLY A 513 39.15 -28.98 7.69
C GLY A 513 37.70 -28.88 7.19
N GLY A 514 36.68 -28.66 8.04
CA GLY A 514 35.30 -28.57 7.62
C GLY A 514 34.84 -27.18 7.11
N THR A 515 33.92 -27.12 6.15
CA THR A 515 33.35 -25.89 5.59
C THR A 515 32.28 -25.27 6.50
N GLY A 516 31.68 -26.02 7.42
CA GLY A 516 30.51 -25.62 8.21
C GLY A 516 29.21 -25.66 7.41
N LEU A 517 29.23 -26.22 6.21
CA LEU A 517 28.05 -26.35 5.34
C LEU A 517 27.47 -27.77 5.34
N GLY A 518 28.25 -28.81 5.68
CA GLY A 518 27.82 -30.21 5.58
C GLY A 518 26.51 -30.53 6.29
N LEU A 519 26.32 -30.09 7.56
CA LEU A 519 25.06 -30.31 8.29
C LEU A 519 23.90 -29.44 7.78
N SER A 520 24.18 -28.30 7.19
CA SER A 520 23.15 -27.51 6.51
C SER A 520 22.72 -28.18 5.20
N ILE A 521 23.63 -28.76 4.44
CA ILE A 521 23.33 -29.61 3.26
C ILE A 521 22.44 -30.80 3.69
N VAL A 522 22.79 -31.45 4.79
CA VAL A 522 21.98 -32.56 5.35
C VAL A 522 20.55 -32.08 5.66
N LYS A 523 20.38 -30.94 6.31
CA LYS A 523 19.05 -30.41 6.65
C LYS A 523 18.24 -30.06 5.41
N HIS A 524 18.83 -29.35 4.44
CA HIS A 524 18.13 -28.97 3.20
C HIS A 524 17.83 -30.19 2.33
N GLY A 525 18.79 -31.14 2.21
CA GLY A 525 18.58 -32.39 1.49
C GLY A 525 17.53 -33.29 2.15
N ALA A 526 17.52 -33.40 3.48
CA ALA A 526 16.47 -34.14 4.21
C ALA A 526 15.09 -33.54 3.92
N ASN A 527 14.94 -32.21 4.03
CA ASN A 527 13.67 -31.52 3.73
C ASN A 527 13.25 -31.75 2.27
N TYR A 528 14.18 -31.67 1.32
CA TYR A 528 13.91 -31.92 -0.09
C TYR A 528 13.41 -33.35 -0.34
N LEU A 529 14.01 -34.32 0.33
CA LEU A 529 13.60 -35.74 0.29
C LEU A 529 12.34 -36.05 1.12
N GLY A 530 11.74 -35.03 1.74
CA GLY A 530 10.57 -35.21 2.61
C GLY A 530 10.84 -35.97 3.90
N ALA A 531 12.09 -35.95 4.38
CA ALA A 531 12.50 -36.58 5.63
C ALA A 531 12.55 -35.58 6.77
N GLU A 532 12.14 -36.02 7.95
CA GLU A 532 12.46 -35.33 9.21
C GLU A 532 13.88 -35.69 9.65
N ILE A 533 14.67 -34.67 10.04
CA ILE A 533 16.00 -34.85 10.60
C ILE A 533 16.00 -34.58 12.10
N GLY A 534 16.68 -35.41 12.87
CA GLY A 534 16.87 -35.19 14.29
C GLY A 534 18.27 -35.58 14.80
N LEU A 535 18.52 -35.18 16.04
CA LEU A 535 19.78 -35.36 16.73
C LEU A 535 19.56 -35.77 18.18
N GLU A 536 20.30 -36.76 18.62
CA GLU A 536 20.48 -37.14 20.00
C GLU A 536 21.98 -37.13 20.30
N SER A 537 22.46 -36.27 21.20
CA SER A 537 23.89 -36.12 21.47
C SER A 537 24.16 -35.73 22.91
N MET A 538 25.21 -36.29 23.50
CA MET A 538 25.72 -35.89 24.80
C MET A 538 27.24 -35.74 24.72
N THR A 539 27.73 -34.65 25.32
CA THR A 539 29.16 -34.36 25.32
C THR A 539 29.94 -35.51 25.97
N GLY A 540 30.90 -36.08 25.22
CA GLY A 540 31.73 -37.22 25.66
C GLY A 540 31.18 -38.60 25.29
N ASP A 541 29.91 -38.73 24.91
CA ASP A 541 29.27 -40.03 24.58
C ASP A 541 29.02 -40.21 23.07
N GLY A 542 29.24 -39.15 22.28
CA GLY A 542 29.02 -39.14 20.84
C GLY A 542 27.67 -38.58 20.44
N SER A 543 27.31 -38.80 19.17
CA SER A 543 26.09 -38.28 18.58
C SER A 543 25.36 -39.35 17.78
N THR A 544 24.05 -39.19 17.64
CA THR A 544 23.20 -39.99 16.76
C THR A 544 22.36 -39.04 15.94
N PHE A 545 22.66 -38.91 14.66
CA PHE A 545 21.82 -38.23 13.69
C PHE A 545 20.87 -39.24 13.05
N TRP A 546 19.61 -38.84 12.82
CA TRP A 546 18.63 -39.71 12.17
C TRP A 546 17.79 -38.96 11.16
N LEU A 547 17.41 -39.69 10.12
CA LEU A 547 16.43 -39.29 9.12
C LEU A 547 15.20 -40.18 9.25
N ARG A 548 14.01 -39.60 9.21
CA ARG A 548 12.76 -40.32 9.35
C ARG A 548 11.77 -39.93 8.25
N TRP A 549 11.17 -40.90 7.62
CA TRP A 549 10.08 -40.74 6.68
C TRP A 549 8.81 -41.40 7.23
N ASP A 550 7.68 -40.71 7.14
CA ASP A 550 6.36 -41.24 7.45
C ASP A 550 5.83 -42.00 6.23
N ASN A 551 5.68 -43.31 6.34
CA ASN A 551 5.26 -44.17 5.23
C ASN A 551 3.80 -43.92 4.83
N LYS A 552 2.92 -43.45 5.75
CA LYS A 552 1.51 -43.12 5.48
C LYS A 552 1.31 -41.88 4.62
N LYS A 553 2.24 -40.94 4.61
CA LYS A 553 2.19 -39.73 3.77
C LYS A 553 2.56 -40.00 2.32
N THR A 554 3.36 -41.03 2.06
CA THR A 554 3.86 -41.34 0.72
C THR A 554 2.81 -41.95 -0.20
N GLU A 555 1.80 -42.67 0.34
CA GLU A 555 0.69 -43.24 -0.45
C GLU A 555 -0.31 -42.21 -0.98
N LYS A 556 -0.43 -41.03 -0.34
CA LYS A 556 -1.37 -39.97 -0.80
C LYS A 556 -0.82 -39.09 -1.94
N THR A 557 0.44 -39.21 -2.28
CA THR A 557 1.06 -38.40 -3.36
C THR A 557 1.21 -39.19 -4.67
N GLN A 558 0.84 -40.49 -4.67
CA GLN A 558 0.83 -41.35 -5.84
C GLN A 558 -0.57 -41.60 -6.42
N GLN A 559 -1.63 -41.02 -5.89
CA GLN A 559 -2.99 -40.95 -6.44
C GLN A 559 -3.27 -39.53 -6.93
#